data_dddaa8ceef8646e1abcfe576794f95f4
#
_entry.id   dddaa8ceef8646e1abcfe576794f95f4
#
_cell.length_a   1.000
_cell.length_b   1.000
_cell.length_c   1.000
_cell.angle_alpha   90.00
_cell.angle_beta   90.00
_cell.angle_gamma   90.00
#
_symmetry.space_group_name_H-M   'P 1'
#
loop_
_entity.id
_entity.type
_entity.pdbx_description
1 polymer ?
#
loop_
_entity_poly.entity_id
_entity_poly.type
_entity_poly.pdbx_seq_one_letter_code
_entity_poly.pdbx_strand_id
1 'polypeptide(L)'
;RARRIDKVRACFTVTENRIADTGNKKIYVQVIDPKKRILGANKTVNFDDGAVTYSNIEDFYFEGKALDICSNVMPAGEKFEKGLYQVNIYDEGNLISQSTFEMK
;
A
#
# COMPACT_ATOMS: atom_id res chain seq x y z
N ARG A 1 5.31 -27.71 8.94
CA ARG A 1 5.98 -26.72 9.78
C ARG A 1 5.80 -25.30 9.22
N ALA A 2 5.45 -24.36 10.09
CA ALA A 2 5.16 -22.99 9.67
C ALA A 2 6.41 -22.31 9.12
N ARG A 3 6.23 -21.62 8.01
CA ARG A 3 7.29 -20.81 7.45
C ARG A 3 7.15 -19.38 7.98
N ARG A 4 8.27 -18.82 8.38
CA ARG A 4 8.29 -17.45 8.86
C ARG A 4 8.26 -16.48 7.68
N ILE A 5 7.38 -15.51 7.76
CA ILE A 5 7.29 -14.43 6.76
C ILE A 5 7.59 -13.13 7.49
N ASP A 6 8.64 -12.44 7.07
CA ASP A 6 9.09 -11.23 7.74
C ASP A 6 8.40 -9.97 7.22
N LYS A 7 7.98 -9.98 5.96
CA LYS A 7 7.34 -8.81 5.37
C LYS A 7 6.52 -9.24 4.15
N VAL A 8 5.58 -8.39 3.80
CA VAL A 8 4.78 -8.53 2.58
C VAL A 8 5.25 -7.48 1.60
N ARG A 9 5.48 -7.89 0.35
CA ARG A 9 5.86 -6.97 -0.71
C ARG A 9 4.65 -6.72 -1.58
N ALA A 10 4.13 -5.50 -1.53
CA ALA A 10 2.97 -5.09 -2.31
C ALA A 10 3.47 -4.27 -3.50
N CYS A 11 3.12 -4.71 -4.71
CA CYS A 11 3.55 -4.04 -5.94
C CYS A 11 2.36 -3.44 -6.66
N PHE A 12 2.59 -2.30 -7.29
CA PHE A 12 1.55 -1.55 -7.98
C PHE A 12 2.16 -0.90 -9.23
N THR A 13 1.43 -0.98 -10.35
CA THR A 13 1.85 -0.32 -11.59
C THR A 13 1.18 1.04 -11.69
N VAL A 14 2.00 2.08 -11.72
CA VAL A 14 1.53 3.47 -11.88
C VAL A 14 1.42 3.77 -13.37
N THR A 15 0.28 4.28 -13.80
CA THR A 15 0.05 4.67 -15.20
C THR A 15 -0.48 6.09 -15.24
N GLU A 16 -0.43 6.71 -16.41
CA GLU A 16 -0.97 8.06 -16.59
C GLU A 16 -2.48 8.13 -16.35
N ASN A 17 -3.18 7.00 -16.42
CA ASN A 17 -4.61 6.94 -16.14
C ASN A 17 -4.89 7.10 -14.64
N ARG A 18 -3.91 6.80 -13.80
CA ARG A 18 -4.07 6.83 -12.35
C ARG A 18 -3.47 8.08 -11.74
N ILE A 19 -2.36 8.55 -12.32
CA ILE A 19 -1.65 9.73 -11.86
C ILE A 19 -1.49 10.67 -13.06
N ALA A 20 -2.15 11.81 -13.00
CA ALA A 20 -2.26 12.71 -14.16
C ALA A 20 -0.98 13.48 -14.49
N ASP A 21 -0.27 13.95 -13.46
CA ASP A 21 0.86 14.85 -13.68
C ASP A 21 2.19 14.14 -13.54
N THR A 22 3.18 14.59 -14.33
CA THR A 22 4.56 14.11 -14.16
C THR A 22 5.23 14.86 -13.01
N GLY A 23 6.34 14.31 -12.54
CA GLY A 23 7.13 14.93 -11.48
C GLY A 23 7.29 14.02 -10.28
N ASN A 24 7.73 14.61 -9.18
CA ASN A 24 7.90 13.88 -7.93
C ASN A 24 6.54 13.55 -7.35
N LYS A 25 6.32 12.26 -7.07
CA LYS A 25 5.04 11.75 -6.60
C LYS A 25 5.24 10.94 -5.33
N LYS A 26 4.14 10.80 -4.60
CA LYS A 26 4.10 10.04 -3.37
C LYS A 26 2.80 9.26 -3.35
N ILE A 27 2.89 7.95 -3.09
CA ILE A 27 1.70 7.14 -2.90
C ILE A 27 1.71 6.56 -1.49
N TYR A 28 0.52 6.31 -0.98
CA TYR A 28 0.31 5.77 0.36
C TYR A 28 -0.25 4.37 0.21
N VAL A 29 0.48 3.41 0.76
CA VAL A 29 0.11 1.99 0.68
C VAL A 29 -0.57 1.61 1.99
N GLN A 30 -1.77 1.04 1.90
CA GLN A 30 -2.50 0.56 3.06
C GLN A 30 -2.73 -0.93 2.90
N VAL A 31 -2.23 -1.72 3.84
CA VAL A 31 -2.43 -3.17 3.86
C VAL A 31 -3.26 -3.50 5.09
N ILE A 32 -4.41 -4.12 4.89
CA ILE A 32 -5.34 -4.50 5.95
C ILE A 32 -5.31 -6.02 6.08
N ASP A 33 -5.06 -6.51 7.28
CA ASP A 33 -4.96 -7.94 7.53
C ASP A 33 -6.34 -8.58 7.77
N PRO A 34 -6.41 -9.92 7.90
CA PRO A 34 -7.70 -10.59 8.10
C PRO A 34 -8.44 -10.18 9.37
N LYS A 35 -7.75 -9.64 10.35
CA LYS A 35 -8.36 -9.12 11.58
C LYS A 35 -8.73 -7.66 11.48
N LYS A 36 -8.65 -7.07 10.26
CA LYS A 36 -8.98 -5.69 9.98
C LYS A 36 -8.01 -4.69 10.61
N ARG A 37 -6.78 -5.11 10.86
CA ARG A 37 -5.72 -4.23 11.36
C ARG A 37 -4.94 -3.67 10.18
N ILE A 38 -4.55 -2.41 10.31
CA ILE A 38 -3.68 -1.78 9.31
C ILE A 38 -2.24 -2.07 9.70
N LEU A 39 -1.49 -2.66 8.78
CA LEU A 39 -0.12 -3.10 9.03
C LEU A 39 0.86 -1.95 8.90
N GLY A 40 2.12 -2.22 9.23
CA GLY A 40 3.21 -1.27 9.02
C GLY A 40 3.17 -0.10 9.97
N ALA A 41 3.38 1.10 9.43
CA ALA A 41 3.45 2.33 10.22
C ALA A 41 2.15 2.64 10.95
N ASN A 42 1.02 2.36 10.31
CA ASN A 42 -0.31 2.59 10.87
C ASN A 42 -0.45 4.04 11.36
N LYS A 43 -0.08 4.98 10.50
CA LYS A 43 -0.17 6.41 10.78
C LYS A 43 -1.17 7.05 9.84
N THR A 44 -1.79 8.14 10.29
CA THR A 44 -2.83 8.82 9.53
C THR A 44 -2.32 10.18 9.05
N VAL A 45 -2.62 10.48 7.79
CA VAL A 45 -2.37 11.78 7.19
C VAL A 45 -3.70 12.34 6.69
N ASN A 46 -3.88 13.65 6.86
CA ASN A 46 -5.10 14.32 6.43
C ASN A 46 -4.85 15.10 5.15
N PHE A 47 -5.74 14.91 4.18
CA PHE A 47 -5.73 15.65 2.92
C PHE A 47 -7.06 16.39 2.78
N ASP A 48 -7.13 17.32 1.84
CA ASP A 48 -8.39 18.03 1.59
C ASP A 48 -9.51 17.08 1.17
N ASP A 49 -9.17 16.01 0.46
CA ASP A 49 -10.13 15.04 -0.04
C ASP A 49 -10.25 13.79 0.81
N GLY A 50 -9.70 13.81 2.02
CA GLY A 50 -9.90 12.71 2.96
C GLY A 50 -8.66 12.39 3.78
N ALA A 51 -8.85 11.56 4.80
CA ALA A 51 -7.78 11.08 5.65
C ALA A 51 -7.38 9.66 5.22
N VAL A 52 -6.10 9.37 5.28
CA VAL A 52 -5.58 8.05 4.92
C VAL A 52 -4.70 7.53 6.05
N THR A 53 -5.03 6.33 6.54
CA THR A 53 -4.18 5.62 7.49
C THR A 53 -3.35 4.63 6.69
N TYR A 54 -2.04 4.78 6.69
CA TYR A 54 -1.18 4.04 5.75
C TYR A 54 -0.24 3.07 6.46
N SER A 55 0.16 2.06 5.71
CA SER A 55 1.17 1.08 6.13
C SER A 55 2.57 1.57 5.78
N ASN A 56 2.71 2.19 4.61
CA ASN A 56 3.99 2.67 4.12
C ASN A 56 3.77 3.77 3.09
N ILE A 57 4.83 4.55 2.82
CA ILE A 57 4.82 5.62 1.83
C ILE A 57 5.91 5.31 0.83
N GLU A 58 5.61 5.48 -0.48
CA GLU A 58 6.61 5.31 -1.52
C GLU A 58 6.71 6.61 -2.32
N ASP A 59 7.93 7.12 -2.43
CA ASP A 59 8.24 8.31 -3.22
C ASP A 59 8.85 7.88 -4.53
N PHE A 60 8.47 8.53 -5.64
CA PHE A 60 9.00 8.18 -6.94
C PHE A 60 8.87 9.36 -7.90
N TYR A 61 9.62 9.30 -9.00
CA TYR A 61 9.51 10.30 -10.06
C TYR A 61 8.71 9.69 -11.22
N PHE A 62 7.61 10.32 -11.59
CA PHE A 62 6.74 9.83 -12.65
C PHE A 62 6.99 10.62 -13.92
N GLU A 63 7.39 9.90 -14.98
CA GLU A 63 7.70 10.50 -16.28
C GLU A 63 6.54 10.41 -17.28
N GLY A 64 5.38 9.88 -16.87
CA GLY A 64 4.26 9.67 -17.76
C GLY A 64 4.26 8.28 -18.41
N LYS A 65 5.22 7.45 -18.08
CA LYS A 65 5.29 6.07 -18.55
C LYS A 65 4.97 5.12 -17.40
N ALA A 66 4.43 3.96 -17.73
CA ALA A 66 4.10 2.96 -16.71
C ALA A 66 5.34 2.61 -15.89
N LEU A 67 5.16 2.56 -14.58
CA LEU A 67 6.25 2.35 -13.63
C LEU A 67 5.77 1.41 -12.53
N ASP A 68 6.55 0.37 -12.22
CA ASP A 68 6.23 -0.55 -11.14
C ASP A 68 6.83 -0.05 -9.84
N ILE A 69 6.00 0.07 -8.82
CA ILE A 69 6.40 0.50 -7.48
C ILE A 69 6.09 -0.65 -6.53
N CYS A 70 7.05 -1.02 -5.70
CA CYS A 70 6.85 -2.06 -4.70
C CYS A 70 7.12 -1.49 -3.32
N SER A 71 6.34 -1.94 -2.34
CA SER A 71 6.45 -1.49 -0.98
C SER A 71 6.52 -2.68 -0.05
N ASN A 72 7.45 -2.67 0.88
CA ASN A 72 7.61 -3.73 1.87
C ASN A 72 6.87 -3.32 3.13
N VAL A 73 5.98 -4.19 3.61
CA VAL A 73 5.11 -3.88 4.75
C VAL A 73 5.31 -4.94 5.82
N MET A 74 5.51 -4.47 7.06
CA MET A 74 5.74 -5.32 8.22
C MET A 74 4.41 -5.75 8.84
N PRO A 75 4.38 -6.85 9.61
CA PRO A 75 3.13 -7.28 10.25
C PRO A 75 2.72 -6.35 11.38
N ALA A 76 1.45 -6.47 11.81
CA ALA A 76 0.92 -5.68 12.91
C ALA A 76 1.45 -6.14 14.26
N GLY A 77 1.98 -7.36 14.33
CA GLY A 77 2.59 -7.92 15.52
C GLY A 77 3.85 -8.64 15.14
N GLU A 78 4.06 -9.81 15.73
CA GLU A 78 5.27 -10.57 15.44
C GLU A 78 5.19 -11.34 14.14
N LYS A 79 4.00 -11.65 13.66
CA LYS A 79 3.82 -12.44 12.46
C LYS A 79 2.54 -12.07 11.75
N PHE A 80 2.44 -12.49 10.49
CA PHE A 80 1.26 -12.28 9.69
C PHE A 80 0.20 -13.34 10.00
N GLU A 81 -1.05 -12.92 10.01
CA GLU A 81 -2.19 -13.83 10.14
C GLU A 81 -2.44 -14.55 8.83
N LYS A 82 -3.00 -15.75 8.89
CA LYS A 82 -3.50 -16.45 7.70
C LYS A 82 -4.86 -15.87 7.33
N GLY A 83 -5.12 -15.78 6.05
CA GLY A 83 -6.40 -15.30 5.56
C GLY A 83 -6.28 -14.24 4.49
N LEU A 84 -7.36 -13.52 4.27
CA LEU A 84 -7.48 -12.56 3.19
C LEU A 84 -6.99 -11.18 3.60
N TYR A 85 -6.10 -10.63 2.80
CA TYR A 85 -5.55 -9.28 2.97
C TYR A 85 -6.07 -8.37 1.88
N GLN A 86 -6.21 -7.10 2.20
CA GLN A 86 -6.61 -6.08 1.24
C GLN A 86 -5.50 -5.05 1.12
N VAL A 87 -5.17 -4.68 -0.12
CA VAL A 87 -4.15 -3.67 -0.40
C VAL A 87 -4.80 -2.51 -1.11
N ASN A 88 -4.69 -1.33 -0.53
CA ASN A 88 -5.22 -0.11 -1.09
C ASN A 88 -4.08 0.85 -1.36
N ILE A 89 -4.11 1.50 -2.52
CA ILE A 89 -3.11 2.48 -2.90
C ILE A 89 -3.80 3.82 -3.07
N TYR A 90 -3.26 4.85 -2.42
CA TYR A 90 -3.83 6.19 -2.43
C TYR A 90 -2.87 7.20 -3.03
N ASP A 91 -3.40 8.09 -3.85
CA ASP A 91 -2.75 9.32 -4.28
C ASP A 91 -3.44 10.42 -3.46
N GLU A 92 -2.76 10.92 -2.44
CA GLU A 92 -3.35 11.76 -1.41
C GLU A 92 -4.59 11.06 -0.83
N GLY A 93 -5.74 11.69 -0.72
CA GLY A 93 -6.95 11.04 -0.21
C GLY A 93 -7.69 10.20 -1.23
N ASN A 94 -7.18 10.10 -2.46
CA ASN A 94 -7.86 9.44 -3.57
C ASN A 94 -7.39 7.99 -3.73
N LEU A 95 -8.32 7.04 -3.60
CA LEU A 95 -8.03 5.62 -3.79
C LEU A 95 -7.85 5.34 -5.28
N ILE A 96 -6.65 4.90 -5.67
CA ILE A 96 -6.34 4.66 -7.08
C ILE A 96 -6.18 3.17 -7.41
N SER A 97 -6.06 2.31 -6.41
CA SER A 97 -5.98 0.86 -6.65
C SER A 97 -6.43 0.11 -5.42
N GLN A 98 -7.07 -1.02 -5.65
CA GLN A 98 -7.52 -1.91 -4.58
C GLN A 98 -7.39 -3.35 -5.06
N SER A 99 -6.76 -4.19 -4.24
CA SER A 99 -6.57 -5.59 -4.56
C SER A 99 -6.58 -6.42 -3.29
N THR A 100 -6.63 -7.72 -3.45
CA THR A 100 -6.60 -8.63 -2.31
C THR A 100 -5.62 -9.76 -2.60
N PHE A 101 -5.12 -10.37 -1.53
CA PHE A 101 -4.36 -11.61 -1.64
C PHE A 101 -4.64 -12.46 -0.42
N GLU A 102 -4.42 -13.75 -0.55
CA GLU A 102 -4.65 -14.66 0.56
C GLU A 102 -3.32 -15.24 1.05
N MET A 103 -3.12 -15.22 2.36
CA MET A 103 -1.95 -15.83 2.97
C MET A 103 -2.36 -17.16 3.59
N LYS A 104 -1.71 -18.22 3.18
CA LYS A 104 -2.07 -19.58 3.58
C LYS A 104 -1.22 -20.15 4.69
#